data_4426539ef49f97c21ea7b5aa35d1a3c6
#
_entry.id   4426539ef49f97c21ea7b5aa35d1a3c6
#
_cell.length_a   1.000
_cell.length_b   1.000
_cell.length_c   1.000
_cell.angle_alpha   90.00
_cell.angle_beta   90.00
_cell.angle_gamma   90.00
#
_symmetry.space_group_name_H-M   'P 1'
#
loop_
_entity.id
_entity.type
_entity.pdbx_description
1 polymer ?
#
loop_
_entity_poly.entity_id
_entity_poly.type
_entity_poly.pdbx_seq_one_letter_code
_entity_poly.pdbx_strand_id
1 'polypeptide(L)'
;KPQDRPNVAATLASLSIPLHLSTPEKFNPSQHPEFNQQRIELSPRSASSRIKGYTLSIGAKLVGITEINPLWIYAKRGEIFHENWDDWGREIELNHRYAVVFATEMAFELVGTAPHSSTTIASMANYAGGAFIATQLAAYIANLGYSASANHLRHYDAALVPLAVDAGLGETGRLGYLMTKDFGPRVRLGAVTTDLPLIPDNPVDIGVEDFCRICKKCARCCPSNSIPLDDQEAVNGTRRWKLNAETCFDYWGKVGTDCNICMRVCPWSHANTLPHKLIRALITRNRYSRKLFNLMDEIFYGKKPKPKSAPEWARYE
;
A
#
# COMPACT_ATOMS: atom_id res chain seq x y z
N LYS A 1 -8.63 20.82 -15.11
CA LYS A 1 -9.42 22.08 -15.30
C LYS A 1 -8.79 23.22 -14.48
N PRO A 2 -9.00 24.53 -14.80
CA PRO A 2 -8.41 25.63 -14.03
C PRO A 2 -8.75 25.59 -12.53
N GLN A 3 -9.98 25.24 -12.19
CA GLN A 3 -10.43 25.11 -10.80
C GLN A 3 -9.76 23.99 -10.02
N ASP A 4 -9.07 23.05 -10.69
CA ASP A 4 -8.34 21.96 -10.05
C ASP A 4 -6.91 22.36 -9.63
N ARG A 5 -6.43 23.53 -10.02
CA ARG A 5 -5.04 23.94 -9.78
C ARG A 5 -4.59 23.86 -8.33
N PRO A 6 -5.40 24.27 -7.32
CA PRO A 6 -5.00 24.10 -5.91
C PRO A 6 -4.76 22.64 -5.51
N ASN A 7 -5.63 21.73 -5.95
CA ASN A 7 -5.48 20.30 -5.67
C ASN A 7 -4.29 19.68 -6.43
N VAL A 8 -4.04 20.13 -7.66
CA VAL A 8 -2.85 19.75 -8.43
C VAL A 8 -1.59 20.24 -7.72
N ALA A 9 -1.56 21.47 -7.22
CA ALA A 9 -0.42 22.01 -6.47
C ALA A 9 -0.14 21.19 -5.20
N ALA A 10 -1.18 20.82 -4.43
CA ALA A 10 -1.04 19.95 -3.24
C ALA A 10 -0.52 18.55 -3.61
N THR A 11 -0.99 17.99 -4.73
CA THR A 11 -0.52 16.71 -5.27
C THR A 11 0.96 16.77 -5.64
N LEU A 12 1.38 17.81 -6.38
CA LEU A 12 2.79 17.99 -6.79
C LEU A 12 3.71 18.23 -5.60
N ALA A 13 3.27 19.02 -4.61
CA ALA A 13 4.02 19.23 -3.36
C ALA A 13 4.29 17.89 -2.64
N SER A 14 3.28 17.04 -2.50
CA SER A 14 3.45 15.72 -1.90
C SER A 14 4.35 14.80 -2.72
N LEU A 15 4.24 14.83 -4.06
CA LEU A 15 5.04 14.01 -4.96
C LEU A 15 6.53 14.38 -4.93
N SER A 16 6.88 15.63 -4.62
CA SER A 16 8.28 16.07 -4.52
C SER A 16 9.03 15.41 -3.35
N ILE A 17 8.34 15.05 -2.27
CA ILE A 17 8.99 14.49 -1.06
C ILE A 17 9.74 13.18 -1.32
N PRO A 18 9.16 12.15 -2.01
CA PRO A 18 9.90 10.94 -2.36
C PRO A 18 11.15 11.19 -3.19
N LEU A 19 11.15 12.23 -4.04
CA LEU A 19 12.32 12.62 -4.83
C LEU A 19 13.49 13.04 -3.95
N HIS A 20 13.24 13.82 -2.90
CA HIS A 20 14.26 14.28 -1.97
C HIS A 20 14.71 13.23 -0.94
N LEU A 21 13.82 12.27 -0.64
CA LEU A 21 14.08 11.18 0.33
C LEU A 21 14.63 9.90 -0.33
N SER A 22 14.87 9.91 -1.64
CA SER A 22 15.36 8.73 -2.35
C SER A 22 16.82 8.40 -2.10
N THR A 23 17.59 9.32 -1.50
CA THR A 23 19.02 9.13 -1.19
C THR A 23 19.32 9.52 0.27
N PRO A 24 20.06 8.66 0.98
CA PRO A 24 20.53 7.34 0.59
C PRO A 24 19.41 6.29 0.71
N GLU A 25 19.12 5.61 -0.38
CA GLU A 25 18.10 4.55 -0.43
C GLU A 25 18.57 3.27 0.25
N LYS A 26 19.89 3.06 0.23
CA LYS A 26 20.56 1.93 0.87
C LYS A 26 21.47 2.42 1.95
N PHE A 27 21.22 1.97 3.16
CA PHE A 27 22.06 2.27 4.30
C PHE A 27 22.92 1.03 4.62
N ASN A 28 24.19 1.09 4.26
CA ASN A 28 25.15 0.07 4.62
C ASN A 28 26.19 0.69 5.57
N PRO A 29 26.20 0.30 6.88
CA PRO A 29 27.11 0.89 7.85
C PRO A 29 28.59 0.80 7.45
N SER A 30 29.00 -0.25 6.72
CA SER A 30 30.39 -0.38 6.25
C SER A 30 30.79 0.62 5.16
N GLN A 31 29.83 1.21 4.45
CA GLN A 31 30.05 2.20 3.39
C GLN A 31 29.74 3.63 3.84
N HIS A 32 29.11 3.81 4.98
CA HIS A 32 28.62 5.07 5.53
C HIS A 32 29.21 5.27 6.94
N PRO A 33 30.37 5.93 7.07
CA PRO A 33 31.07 6.09 8.36
C PRO A 33 30.28 6.88 9.41
N GLU A 34 29.25 7.62 8.99
CA GLU A 34 28.31 8.32 9.87
C GLU A 34 27.39 7.38 10.66
N PHE A 35 27.23 6.13 10.24
CA PHE A 35 26.46 5.12 10.97
C PHE A 35 27.35 4.30 11.90
N ASN A 36 26.71 3.66 12.89
CA ASN A 36 27.42 2.82 13.84
C ASN A 36 28.06 1.61 13.16
N GLN A 37 29.39 1.52 13.22
CA GLN A 37 30.17 0.41 12.65
C GLN A 37 30.09 -0.88 13.50
N GLN A 38 29.72 -0.77 14.78
CA GLN A 38 29.54 -1.90 15.68
C GLN A 38 28.07 -2.27 15.77
N ARG A 39 27.75 -3.53 15.54
CA ARG A 39 26.38 -4.03 15.70
C ARG A 39 25.96 -3.96 17.15
N ILE A 40 24.78 -3.38 17.38
CA ILE A 40 24.10 -3.45 18.67
C ILE A 40 23.35 -4.76 18.72
N GLU A 41 23.88 -5.70 19.55
CA GLU A 41 23.29 -7.03 19.69
C GLU A 41 21.93 -6.95 20.39
N LEU A 42 20.89 -7.37 19.68
CA LEU A 42 19.53 -7.48 20.18
C LEU A 42 19.03 -8.91 19.92
N SER A 43 18.27 -9.47 20.86
CA SER A 43 17.54 -10.68 20.53
C SER A 43 16.53 -10.42 19.42
N PRO A 44 16.24 -11.38 18.52
CA PRO A 44 15.28 -11.18 17.43
C PRO A 44 13.90 -10.70 17.92
N ARG A 45 13.47 -11.15 19.10
CA ARG A 45 12.22 -10.69 19.75
C ARG A 45 12.29 -9.21 20.13
N SER A 46 13.38 -8.78 20.76
CA SER A 46 13.58 -7.38 21.16
C SER A 46 13.69 -6.48 19.93
N ALA A 47 14.46 -6.88 18.92
CA ALA A 47 14.60 -6.17 17.66
C ALA A 47 13.23 -5.99 16.98
N SER A 48 12.46 -7.07 16.80
CA SER A 48 11.14 -7.04 16.18
C SER A 48 10.17 -6.11 16.89
N SER A 49 10.12 -6.17 18.23
CA SER A 49 9.26 -5.29 19.04
C SER A 49 9.64 -3.82 18.89
N ARG A 50 10.93 -3.51 18.94
CA ARG A 50 11.44 -2.13 18.80
C ARG A 50 11.19 -1.57 17.40
N ILE A 51 11.48 -2.36 16.36
CA ILE A 51 11.27 -1.97 14.96
C ILE A 51 9.78 -1.69 14.71
N LYS A 52 8.88 -2.57 15.13
CA LYS A 52 7.43 -2.35 15.00
C LYS A 52 6.97 -1.12 15.78
N GLY A 53 7.37 -0.99 17.03
CA GLY A 53 7.02 0.16 17.86
C GLY A 53 7.50 1.48 17.26
N TYR A 54 8.74 1.54 16.80
CA TYR A 54 9.30 2.71 16.14
C TYR A 54 8.54 3.06 14.85
N THR A 55 8.31 2.07 13.98
CA THR A 55 7.59 2.27 12.71
C THR A 55 6.19 2.86 12.94
N LEU A 56 5.46 2.36 13.94
CA LEU A 56 4.16 2.92 14.33
C LEU A 56 4.28 4.34 14.88
N SER A 57 5.30 4.62 15.70
CA SER A 57 5.49 5.93 16.33
C SER A 57 5.81 7.05 15.33
N ILE A 58 6.41 6.72 14.18
CA ILE A 58 6.72 7.68 13.12
C ILE A 58 5.63 7.79 12.04
N GLY A 59 4.45 7.18 12.25
CA GLY A 59 3.25 7.47 11.48
C GLY A 59 2.63 6.30 10.71
N ALA A 60 3.26 5.12 10.67
CA ALA A 60 2.62 3.93 10.10
C ALA A 60 1.34 3.57 10.87
N LYS A 61 0.36 3.02 10.16
CA LYS A 61 -0.89 2.54 10.76
C LYS A 61 -0.88 1.03 10.99
N LEU A 62 -0.16 0.31 10.15
CA LEU A 62 0.06 -1.14 10.27
C LEU A 62 1.54 -1.41 10.02
N VAL A 63 2.07 -2.44 10.65
CA VAL A 63 3.43 -2.92 10.44
C VAL A 63 3.50 -4.42 10.66
N GLY A 64 4.22 -5.11 9.80
CA GLY A 64 4.49 -6.54 9.88
C GLY A 64 5.90 -6.86 9.39
N ILE A 65 6.38 -8.03 9.72
CA ILE A 65 7.71 -8.52 9.37
C ILE A 65 7.54 -9.84 8.61
N THR A 66 8.31 -10.02 7.52
CA THR A 66 8.36 -11.30 6.80
C THR A 66 9.80 -11.66 6.44
N GLU A 67 10.07 -12.94 6.25
CA GLU A 67 11.23 -13.36 5.45
C GLU A 67 10.95 -13.03 3.97
N ILE A 68 11.97 -12.61 3.25
CA ILE A 68 11.83 -12.23 1.86
C ILE A 68 11.74 -13.49 1.00
N ASN A 69 10.60 -13.66 0.31
CA ASN A 69 10.48 -14.63 -0.75
C ASN A 69 11.16 -14.06 -2.02
N PRO A 70 12.18 -14.74 -2.58
CA PRO A 70 12.88 -14.26 -3.79
C PRO A 70 11.95 -14.00 -4.99
N LEU A 71 10.80 -14.66 -5.07
CA LEU A 71 9.81 -14.44 -6.12
C LEU A 71 9.19 -13.04 -6.09
N TRP A 72 9.29 -12.33 -4.98
CA TRP A 72 8.77 -10.97 -4.84
C TRP A 72 9.79 -9.88 -5.18
N ILE A 73 11.04 -10.24 -5.45
CA ILE A 73 12.10 -9.30 -5.84
C ILE A 73 11.99 -9.03 -7.33
N TYR A 74 12.07 -7.77 -7.74
CA TYR A 74 12.16 -7.42 -9.14
C TYR A 74 13.53 -7.81 -9.71
N ALA A 75 13.57 -8.37 -10.92
CA ALA A 75 14.82 -8.74 -11.57
C ALA A 75 15.61 -7.48 -11.98
N LYS A 76 14.91 -6.45 -12.42
CA LYS A 76 15.52 -5.21 -12.92
C LYS A 76 14.77 -3.99 -12.43
N ARG A 77 15.51 -2.91 -12.28
CA ARG A 77 14.95 -1.61 -11.93
C ARG A 77 14.16 -1.04 -13.12
N GLY A 78 12.91 -0.72 -12.85
CA GLY A 78 12.00 -0.06 -13.80
C GLY A 78 11.46 1.22 -13.16
N GLU A 79 12.18 2.32 -13.25
CA GLU A 79 11.78 3.60 -12.70
C GLU A 79 10.86 4.34 -13.67
N ILE A 80 9.72 4.82 -13.19
CA ILE A 80 8.79 5.63 -13.99
C ILE A 80 9.09 7.13 -13.90
N PHE A 81 9.96 7.54 -12.98
CA PHE A 81 10.36 8.94 -12.81
C PHE A 81 11.75 9.17 -13.42
N HIS A 82 11.83 10.03 -14.39
CA HIS A 82 12.90 10.16 -15.38
C HIS A 82 14.26 10.66 -14.88
N GLU A 83 14.38 11.00 -13.61
CA GLU A 83 15.63 11.58 -13.10
C GLU A 83 16.76 10.58 -12.92
N ASN A 84 16.45 9.28 -12.94
CA ASN A 84 17.41 8.18 -12.75
C ASN A 84 17.43 7.22 -13.94
N TRP A 85 17.43 7.73 -15.17
CA TRP A 85 17.52 6.90 -16.37
C TRP A 85 18.76 6.00 -16.39
N ASP A 86 19.85 6.42 -15.76
CA ASP A 86 21.09 5.65 -15.68
C ASP A 86 20.93 4.32 -14.92
N ASP A 87 19.92 4.25 -14.03
CA ASP A 87 19.58 3.04 -13.29
C ASP A 87 18.54 2.14 -13.99
N TRP A 88 17.94 2.60 -15.09
CA TRP A 88 16.93 1.82 -15.80
C TRP A 88 17.50 0.51 -16.35
N GLY A 89 16.82 -0.58 -16.02
CA GLY A 89 17.24 -1.92 -16.46
C GLY A 89 18.41 -2.52 -15.69
N ARG A 90 18.99 -1.82 -14.72
CA ARG A 90 20.01 -2.37 -13.83
C ARG A 90 19.43 -3.54 -13.03
N GLU A 91 20.19 -4.62 -12.89
CA GLU A 91 19.81 -5.76 -12.08
C GLU A 91 19.71 -5.37 -10.60
N ILE A 92 18.70 -5.94 -9.91
CA ILE A 92 18.48 -5.74 -8.48
C ILE A 92 19.13 -6.89 -7.75
N GLU A 93 20.19 -6.59 -7.00
CA GLU A 93 20.83 -7.51 -6.07
C GLU A 93 20.35 -7.18 -4.66
N LEU A 94 19.55 -8.08 -4.07
CA LEU A 94 19.04 -7.93 -2.73
C LEU A 94 19.46 -9.12 -1.86
N ASN A 95 20.40 -8.88 -0.95
CA ASN A 95 20.98 -9.89 -0.06
C ASN A 95 20.35 -9.86 1.35
N HIS A 96 19.27 -9.10 1.55
CA HIS A 96 18.58 -9.01 2.84
C HIS A 96 17.65 -10.20 3.03
N ARG A 97 17.58 -10.69 4.27
CA ARG A 97 16.72 -11.83 4.63
C ARG A 97 15.31 -11.40 5.01
N TYR A 98 15.16 -10.25 5.65
CA TYR A 98 13.88 -9.80 6.22
C TYR A 98 13.38 -8.53 5.55
N ALA A 99 12.05 -8.39 5.52
CA ALA A 99 11.37 -7.14 5.18
C ALA A 99 10.45 -6.72 6.33
N VAL A 100 10.57 -5.45 6.73
CA VAL A 100 9.61 -4.76 7.59
C VAL A 100 8.66 -4.01 6.68
N VAL A 101 7.43 -4.49 6.56
CA VAL A 101 6.40 -3.91 5.68
C VAL A 101 5.42 -3.09 6.51
N PHE A 102 5.06 -1.91 6.03
CA PHE A 102 4.12 -1.05 6.74
C PHE A 102 3.10 -0.44 5.78
N ALA A 103 2.01 0.04 6.36
CA ALA A 103 0.95 0.72 5.63
C ALA A 103 0.60 2.07 6.27
N THR A 104 0.33 3.07 5.42
CA THR A 104 -0.27 4.36 5.77
C THR A 104 -1.71 4.40 5.29
N GLU A 105 -2.63 5.05 6.04
CA GLU A 105 -4.04 5.14 5.70
C GLU A 105 -4.33 6.35 4.81
N MET A 106 -4.97 6.12 3.68
CA MET A 106 -5.53 7.19 2.85
C MET A 106 -6.82 7.72 3.49
N ALA A 107 -6.93 9.03 3.62
CA ALA A 107 -8.07 9.71 4.23
C ALA A 107 -9.40 9.31 3.57
N PHE A 108 -10.33 8.81 4.38
CA PHE A 108 -11.63 8.29 3.91
C PHE A 108 -12.43 9.32 3.12
N GLU A 109 -12.43 10.58 3.60
CA GLU A 109 -13.17 11.66 2.96
C GLU A 109 -12.61 11.96 1.56
N LEU A 110 -11.29 11.99 1.40
CA LEU A 110 -10.64 12.25 0.11
C LEU A 110 -10.81 11.09 -0.87
N VAL A 111 -10.63 9.84 -0.42
CA VAL A 111 -10.89 8.65 -1.26
C VAL A 111 -12.37 8.60 -1.66
N GLY A 112 -13.28 9.03 -0.79
CA GLY A 112 -14.70 9.11 -1.04
C GLY A 112 -15.08 10.00 -2.23
N THR A 113 -14.23 10.93 -2.63
CA THR A 113 -14.46 11.86 -3.77
C THR A 113 -14.10 11.27 -5.13
N ALA A 114 -13.44 10.12 -5.17
CA ALA A 114 -12.99 9.49 -6.40
C ALA A 114 -14.09 9.47 -7.50
N PRO A 115 -13.79 9.82 -8.76
CA PRO A 115 -12.49 10.00 -9.37
C PRO A 115 -11.97 11.45 -9.40
N HIS A 116 -12.47 12.36 -8.57
CA HIS A 116 -12.06 13.76 -8.58
C HIS A 116 -10.62 13.96 -8.05
N SER A 117 -9.99 15.09 -8.37
CA SER A 117 -8.58 15.38 -8.07
C SER A 117 -8.22 15.29 -6.58
N SER A 118 -9.15 15.55 -5.68
CA SER A 118 -8.94 15.41 -4.23
C SER A 118 -8.57 13.98 -3.79
N THR A 119 -8.98 12.93 -4.53
CA THR A 119 -8.53 11.56 -4.22
C THR A 119 -7.04 11.35 -4.49
N THR A 120 -6.48 12.04 -5.50
CA THR A 120 -5.05 11.97 -5.82
C THR A 120 -4.20 12.60 -4.70
N ILE A 121 -4.70 13.64 -4.03
CA ILE A 121 -4.04 14.21 -2.84
C ILE A 121 -3.87 13.11 -1.78
N ALA A 122 -4.91 12.32 -1.50
CA ALA A 122 -4.82 11.24 -0.53
C ALA A 122 -3.74 10.21 -0.90
N SER A 123 -3.63 9.86 -2.19
CA SER A 123 -2.60 8.94 -2.68
C SER A 123 -1.20 9.50 -2.50
N MET A 124 -0.97 10.73 -2.99
CA MET A 124 0.37 11.33 -3.02
C MET A 124 0.88 11.70 -1.63
N ALA A 125 0.02 12.23 -0.75
CA ALA A 125 0.37 12.49 0.65
C ALA A 125 0.81 11.21 1.39
N ASN A 126 0.15 10.09 1.10
CA ASN A 126 0.53 8.80 1.70
C ASN A 126 1.82 8.20 1.10
N TYR A 127 2.11 8.45 -0.18
CA TYR A 127 3.42 8.11 -0.74
C TYR A 127 4.54 8.96 -0.13
N ALA A 128 4.31 10.26 0.10
CA ALA A 128 5.25 11.13 0.80
C ALA A 128 5.51 10.65 2.24
N GLY A 129 4.44 10.36 2.99
CA GLY A 129 4.55 9.80 4.34
C GLY A 129 5.25 8.44 4.35
N GLY A 130 4.95 7.58 3.38
CA GLY A 130 5.61 6.28 3.23
C GLY A 130 7.11 6.39 2.97
N ALA A 131 7.53 7.33 2.11
CA ALA A 131 8.94 7.59 1.85
C ALA A 131 9.68 8.07 3.11
N PHE A 132 9.07 8.99 3.87
CA PHE A 132 9.61 9.47 5.14
C PHE A 132 9.79 8.32 6.15
N ILE A 133 8.76 7.48 6.34
CA ILE A 133 8.81 6.34 7.25
C ILE A 133 9.88 5.33 6.82
N ALA A 134 9.92 4.97 5.53
CA ALA A 134 10.88 4.00 5.02
C ALA A 134 12.32 4.47 5.20
N THR A 135 12.61 5.73 4.85
CA THR A 135 13.95 6.31 4.98
C THR A 135 14.40 6.41 6.45
N GLN A 136 13.51 6.89 7.34
CA GLN A 136 13.83 6.95 8.77
C GLN A 136 14.06 5.57 9.38
N LEU A 137 13.21 4.60 9.04
CA LEU A 137 13.34 3.25 9.56
C LEU A 137 14.63 2.59 9.06
N ALA A 138 15.00 2.78 7.79
CA ALA A 138 16.25 2.27 7.25
C ALA A 138 17.46 2.90 7.96
N ALA A 139 17.45 4.21 8.16
CA ALA A 139 18.46 4.91 8.92
C ALA A 139 18.56 4.43 10.38
N TYR A 140 17.42 4.17 11.03
CA TYR A 140 17.41 3.60 12.39
C TYR A 140 18.10 2.23 12.43
N ILE A 141 17.77 1.34 11.48
CA ILE A 141 18.40 0.00 11.40
C ILE A 141 19.91 0.12 11.11
N ALA A 142 20.30 1.05 10.22
CA ALA A 142 21.72 1.32 9.96
C ALA A 142 22.47 1.79 11.21
N ASN A 143 21.84 2.61 12.05
CA ASN A 143 22.42 3.03 13.34
C ASN A 143 22.49 1.90 14.38
N LEU A 144 21.77 0.80 14.18
CA LEU A 144 21.97 -0.44 14.93
C LEU A 144 23.14 -1.28 14.40
N GLY A 145 23.79 -0.86 13.32
CA GLY A 145 24.92 -1.55 12.68
C GLY A 145 24.51 -2.62 11.67
N TYR A 146 23.28 -2.58 11.13
CA TYR A 146 22.78 -3.54 10.14
C TYR A 146 22.46 -2.86 8.82
N SER A 147 22.67 -3.58 7.71
CA SER A 147 22.29 -3.10 6.38
C SER A 147 20.78 -3.00 6.24
N ALA A 148 20.32 -1.96 5.55
CA ALA A 148 18.90 -1.72 5.30
C ALA A 148 18.70 -1.04 3.93
N SER A 149 17.57 -1.31 3.27
CA SER A 149 17.15 -0.63 2.04
C SER A 149 15.70 -0.19 2.17
N ALA A 150 15.47 1.13 1.99
CA ALA A 150 14.14 1.71 1.97
C ALA A 150 13.44 1.41 0.64
N ASN A 151 12.17 0.97 0.72
CA ASN A 151 11.31 0.72 -0.43
C ASN A 151 10.07 1.62 -0.35
N HIS A 152 9.98 2.57 -1.27
CA HIS A 152 8.88 3.54 -1.38
C HIS A 152 8.67 3.97 -2.83
N LEU A 153 7.76 4.89 -3.13
CA LEU A 153 7.34 5.26 -4.49
C LEU A 153 8.51 5.48 -5.48
N ARG A 154 9.65 5.98 -5.01
CA ARG A 154 10.81 6.25 -5.89
C ARG A 154 11.78 5.09 -5.99
N HIS A 155 11.67 4.12 -5.12
CA HIS A 155 12.63 3.04 -5.02
C HIS A 155 11.98 1.76 -4.56
N TYR A 156 11.71 0.86 -5.50
CA TYR A 156 11.18 -0.47 -5.22
C TYR A 156 12.16 -1.55 -5.68
N ASP A 157 12.73 -2.28 -4.74
CA ASP A 157 13.47 -3.52 -5.03
C ASP A 157 12.52 -4.73 -5.06
N ALA A 158 11.33 -4.61 -4.45
CA ALA A 158 10.40 -5.72 -4.30
C ALA A 158 8.93 -5.32 -4.50
N ALA A 159 8.10 -6.30 -4.85
CA ALA A 159 6.66 -6.17 -4.94
C ALA A 159 6.04 -6.09 -3.53
N LEU A 160 5.55 -4.91 -3.12
CA LEU A 160 5.12 -4.66 -1.74
C LEU A 160 3.81 -5.37 -1.37
N VAL A 161 2.90 -5.62 -2.32
CA VAL A 161 1.61 -6.27 -2.01
C VAL A 161 1.80 -7.70 -1.50
N PRO A 162 2.52 -8.60 -2.21
CA PRO A 162 2.76 -9.94 -1.69
C PRO A 162 3.60 -9.94 -0.40
N LEU A 163 4.60 -9.07 -0.27
CA LEU A 163 5.34 -8.92 1.00
C LEU A 163 4.42 -8.51 2.16
N ALA A 164 3.45 -7.63 1.92
CA ALA A 164 2.48 -7.22 2.94
C ALA A 164 1.53 -8.34 3.35
N VAL A 165 1.17 -9.23 2.41
CA VAL A 165 0.39 -10.45 2.70
C VAL A 165 1.20 -11.40 3.55
N ASP A 166 2.45 -11.68 3.17
CA ASP A 166 3.35 -12.56 3.91
C ASP A 166 3.65 -12.00 5.33
N ALA A 167 3.71 -10.67 5.46
CA ALA A 167 3.88 -9.97 6.74
C ALA A 167 2.60 -9.86 7.59
N GLY A 168 1.48 -10.47 7.16
CA GLY A 168 0.24 -10.52 7.93
C GLY A 168 -0.57 -9.23 7.95
N LEU A 169 -0.36 -8.29 7.01
CA LEU A 169 -1.08 -7.03 6.97
C LEU A 169 -2.49 -7.15 6.37
N GLY A 170 -2.79 -8.26 5.68
CA GLY A 170 -4.07 -8.50 5.05
C GLY A 170 -3.99 -9.52 3.92
N GLU A 171 -4.95 -9.48 3.00
CA GLU A 171 -5.08 -10.37 1.84
C GLU A 171 -5.15 -9.57 0.54
N THR A 172 -4.84 -10.20 -0.60
CA THR A 172 -5.02 -9.57 -1.91
C THR A 172 -6.49 -9.62 -2.32
N GLY A 173 -7.10 -8.46 -2.58
CA GLY A 173 -8.48 -8.36 -3.06
C GLY A 173 -8.61 -8.47 -4.59
N ARG A 174 -9.87 -8.57 -5.08
CA ARG A 174 -10.20 -8.60 -6.52
C ARG A 174 -9.64 -7.42 -7.30
N LEU A 175 -9.50 -6.27 -6.64
CA LEU A 175 -8.96 -5.05 -7.24
C LEU A 175 -7.42 -5.05 -7.39
N GLY A 176 -6.76 -6.15 -7.01
CA GLY A 176 -5.31 -6.31 -7.17
C GLY A 176 -4.47 -5.66 -6.06
N TYR A 177 -5.09 -5.02 -5.07
CA TYR A 177 -4.41 -4.34 -3.97
C TYR A 177 -4.54 -5.11 -2.67
N LEU A 178 -3.69 -4.77 -1.69
CA LEU A 178 -3.83 -5.25 -0.32
C LEU A 178 -5.16 -4.80 0.27
N MET A 179 -5.84 -5.72 0.92
CA MET A 179 -7.06 -5.48 1.69
C MET A 179 -6.73 -5.68 3.16
N THR A 180 -6.73 -4.61 3.92
CA THR A 180 -6.49 -4.66 5.38
C THR A 180 -7.81 -4.77 6.13
N LYS A 181 -7.76 -5.33 7.34
CA LYS A 181 -8.96 -5.48 8.19
C LYS A 181 -9.57 -4.13 8.58
N ASP A 182 -8.74 -3.13 8.89
CA ASP A 182 -9.21 -1.86 9.43
C ASP A 182 -9.52 -0.79 8.37
N PHE A 183 -8.77 -0.79 7.25
CA PHE A 183 -8.82 0.27 6.25
C PHE A 183 -9.26 -0.24 4.87
N GLY A 184 -9.47 -1.56 4.72
CA GLY A 184 -9.70 -2.16 3.40
C GLY A 184 -8.53 -1.85 2.45
N PRO A 185 -8.82 -1.43 1.19
CA PRO A 185 -7.79 -1.09 0.22
C PRO A 185 -7.25 0.35 0.37
N ARG A 186 -7.75 1.15 1.33
CA ARG A 186 -7.36 2.57 1.50
C ARG A 186 -6.02 2.72 2.20
N VAL A 187 -5.01 2.05 1.68
CA VAL A 187 -3.64 2.11 2.21
C VAL A 187 -2.63 2.33 1.09
N ARG A 188 -1.48 2.90 1.46
CA ARG A 188 -0.25 2.86 0.67
C ARG A 188 0.81 2.12 1.46
N LEU A 189 1.62 1.36 0.74
CA LEU A 189 2.63 0.49 1.33
C LEU A 189 4.01 1.10 1.20
N GLY A 190 4.85 0.82 2.19
CA GLY A 190 6.28 0.97 2.14
C GLY A 190 6.93 -0.22 2.85
N ALA A 191 8.21 -0.41 2.65
CA ALA A 191 8.96 -1.46 3.32
C ALA A 191 10.41 -1.04 3.55
N VAL A 192 11.06 -1.71 4.50
CA VAL A 192 12.50 -1.70 4.65
C VAL A 192 12.99 -3.13 4.65
N THR A 193 13.89 -3.46 3.73
CA THR A 193 14.57 -4.75 3.73
C THR A 193 15.86 -4.66 4.53
N THR A 194 16.26 -5.73 5.25
CA THR A 194 17.40 -5.71 6.15
C THR A 194 17.96 -7.10 6.45
N ASP A 195 19.21 -7.16 6.88
CA ASP A 195 19.86 -8.33 7.46
C ASP A 195 19.76 -8.39 9.01
N LEU A 196 19.14 -7.39 9.67
CA LEU A 196 18.83 -7.43 11.10
C LEU A 196 18.00 -8.69 11.42
N PRO A 197 18.43 -9.56 12.35
CA PRO A 197 17.66 -10.74 12.72
C PRO A 197 16.31 -10.36 13.36
N LEU A 198 15.20 -10.74 12.70
CA LEU A 198 13.84 -10.43 13.11
C LEU A 198 13.00 -11.72 13.22
N ILE A 199 11.87 -11.62 13.91
CA ILE A 199 10.86 -12.69 13.95
C ILE A 199 9.75 -12.35 12.95
N PRO A 200 9.55 -13.17 11.92
CA PRO A 200 8.46 -12.98 10.96
C PRO A 200 7.08 -13.13 11.63
N ASP A 201 6.11 -12.37 11.12
CA ASP A 201 4.70 -12.59 11.39
C ASP A 201 4.13 -13.67 10.47
N ASN A 202 2.93 -14.14 10.76
CA ASN A 202 2.24 -15.09 9.92
C ASN A 202 1.22 -14.37 9.01
N PRO A 203 1.01 -14.83 7.77
CA PRO A 203 -0.11 -14.40 6.95
C PRO A 203 -1.45 -14.56 7.68
N VAL A 204 -2.39 -13.68 7.37
CA VAL A 204 -3.73 -13.70 7.99
C VAL A 204 -4.81 -14.01 6.97
N ASP A 205 -5.82 -14.77 7.38
CA ASP A 205 -7.08 -14.94 6.66
C ASP A 205 -8.14 -14.07 7.34
N ILE A 206 -8.57 -13.03 6.66
CA ILE A 206 -9.65 -12.14 7.10
C ILE A 206 -10.92 -12.30 6.25
N GLY A 207 -10.93 -13.28 5.35
CA GLY A 207 -12.08 -13.64 4.52
C GLY A 207 -12.31 -12.76 3.31
N VAL A 208 -11.30 -12.02 2.88
CA VAL A 208 -11.36 -11.12 1.72
C VAL A 208 -11.59 -11.90 0.43
N GLU A 209 -10.91 -13.02 0.25
CA GLU A 209 -11.03 -13.82 -0.97
C GLU A 209 -12.49 -14.25 -1.22
N ASP A 210 -13.11 -14.91 -0.25
CA ASP A 210 -14.51 -15.33 -0.34
C ASP A 210 -15.48 -14.15 -0.50
N PHE A 211 -15.24 -13.05 0.23
CA PHE A 211 -16.05 -11.85 0.11
C PHE A 211 -15.95 -11.25 -1.29
N CYS A 212 -14.77 -11.15 -1.86
CA CYS A 212 -14.52 -10.62 -3.19
C CYS A 212 -15.14 -11.48 -4.30
N ARG A 213 -15.22 -12.81 -4.12
CA ARG A 213 -15.93 -13.71 -5.04
C ARG A 213 -17.43 -13.38 -5.13
N ILE A 214 -18.04 -13.01 -4.00
CA ILE A 214 -19.47 -12.67 -3.91
C ILE A 214 -19.71 -11.23 -4.37
N CYS A 215 -18.94 -10.27 -3.88
CA CYS A 215 -19.21 -8.83 -3.98
C CYS A 215 -19.09 -8.30 -5.41
N LYS A 216 -17.95 -8.42 -6.06
CA LYS A 216 -17.64 -7.93 -7.43
C LYS A 216 -17.93 -6.43 -7.68
N LYS A 217 -18.20 -5.63 -6.64
CA LYS A 217 -18.63 -4.22 -6.77
C LYS A 217 -17.57 -3.35 -7.45
N CYS A 218 -16.30 -3.53 -7.08
CA CYS A 218 -15.18 -2.81 -7.70
C CYS A 218 -15.07 -3.08 -9.21
N ALA A 219 -15.29 -4.33 -9.65
CA ALA A 219 -15.27 -4.70 -11.06
C ALA A 219 -16.47 -4.11 -11.81
N ARG A 220 -17.69 -4.20 -11.24
CA ARG A 220 -18.91 -3.62 -11.84
C ARG A 220 -18.85 -2.09 -11.95
N CYS A 221 -18.08 -1.44 -11.11
CA CYS A 221 -17.93 0.03 -11.10
C CYS A 221 -16.68 0.52 -11.82
N CYS A 222 -15.80 -0.36 -12.29
CA CYS A 222 -14.58 0.00 -12.98
C CYS A 222 -14.88 0.61 -14.36
N PRO A 223 -14.57 1.87 -14.61
CA PRO A 223 -14.91 2.53 -15.87
C PRO A 223 -14.08 2.04 -17.06
N SER A 224 -12.89 1.48 -16.79
CA SER A 224 -11.99 0.90 -17.81
C SER A 224 -12.10 -0.61 -17.95
N ASN A 225 -13.03 -1.26 -17.19
CA ASN A 225 -13.16 -2.71 -17.13
C ASN A 225 -11.85 -3.47 -16.81
N SER A 226 -10.93 -2.79 -16.12
CA SER A 226 -9.60 -3.34 -15.81
C SER A 226 -9.64 -4.41 -14.71
N ILE A 227 -10.70 -4.45 -13.89
CA ILE A 227 -10.86 -5.41 -12.80
C ILE A 227 -11.74 -6.56 -13.28
N PRO A 228 -11.26 -7.82 -13.26
CA PRO A 228 -11.99 -8.94 -13.81
C PRO A 228 -13.25 -9.27 -13.01
N LEU A 229 -14.33 -9.66 -13.71
CA LEU A 229 -15.55 -10.22 -13.13
C LEU A 229 -15.42 -11.71 -12.85
N ASP A 230 -14.51 -12.38 -13.55
CA ASP A 230 -14.26 -13.82 -13.49
C ASP A 230 -13.52 -14.20 -12.19
N ASP A 231 -13.30 -15.50 -12.02
CA ASP A 231 -12.54 -16.01 -10.88
C ASP A 231 -11.04 -15.75 -11.03
N GLN A 232 -10.29 -16.08 -9.97
CA GLN A 232 -8.85 -16.02 -9.97
C GLN A 232 -8.25 -16.98 -10.99
N GLU A 233 -7.19 -16.54 -11.63
CA GLU A 233 -6.33 -17.33 -12.52
C GLU A 233 -4.94 -17.53 -11.93
N ALA A 234 -4.20 -18.52 -12.41
CA ALA A 234 -2.81 -18.71 -12.06
C ALA A 234 -1.95 -17.70 -12.84
N VAL A 235 -1.26 -16.82 -12.12
CA VAL A 235 -0.35 -15.83 -12.68
C VAL A 235 0.98 -15.99 -11.96
N ASN A 236 2.02 -16.39 -12.69
CA ASN A 236 3.37 -16.61 -12.14
C ASN A 236 3.36 -17.51 -10.88
N GLY A 237 2.62 -18.62 -10.94
CA GLY A 237 2.52 -19.57 -9.83
C GLY A 237 1.59 -19.17 -8.69
N THR A 238 0.98 -18.00 -8.72
CA THR A 238 0.08 -17.52 -7.67
C THR A 238 -1.33 -17.36 -8.20
N ARG A 239 -2.35 -17.85 -7.47
CA ARG A 239 -3.75 -17.63 -7.84
C ARG A 239 -4.19 -16.23 -7.42
N ARG A 240 -4.61 -15.42 -8.39
CA ARG A 240 -5.08 -14.05 -8.13
C ARG A 240 -6.03 -13.55 -9.23
N TRP A 241 -6.81 -12.54 -8.90
CA TRP A 241 -7.51 -11.75 -9.91
C TRP A 241 -6.49 -10.88 -10.65
N LYS A 242 -6.37 -11.09 -11.95
CA LYS A 242 -5.42 -10.34 -12.78
C LYS A 242 -6.03 -9.02 -13.20
N LEU A 243 -5.60 -7.95 -12.53
CA LEU A 243 -5.90 -6.59 -12.95
C LEU A 243 -5.20 -6.31 -14.29
N ASN A 244 -5.93 -5.74 -15.27
CA ASN A 244 -5.30 -5.16 -16.44
C ASN A 244 -4.76 -3.77 -16.08
N ALA A 245 -3.45 -3.71 -15.83
CA ALA A 245 -2.79 -2.49 -15.40
C ALA A 245 -2.74 -1.42 -16.51
N GLU A 246 -2.59 -1.84 -17.77
CA GLU A 246 -2.52 -0.94 -18.92
C GLU A 246 -3.82 -0.15 -19.09
N THR A 247 -4.95 -0.85 -19.19
CA THR A 247 -6.26 -0.17 -19.34
C THR A 247 -6.63 0.66 -18.12
N CYS A 248 -6.16 0.27 -16.92
CA CYS A 248 -6.32 1.07 -15.70
C CYS A 248 -5.52 2.37 -15.79
N PHE A 249 -4.26 2.28 -16.18
CA PHE A 249 -3.37 3.44 -16.32
C PHE A 249 -3.81 4.39 -17.43
N ASP A 250 -4.23 3.86 -18.59
CA ASP A 250 -4.82 4.67 -19.68
C ASP A 250 -6.03 5.50 -19.21
N TYR A 251 -6.84 4.92 -18.31
CA TYR A 251 -7.97 5.65 -17.76
C TYR A 251 -7.53 6.78 -16.83
N TRP A 252 -6.40 6.66 -16.13
CA TRP A 252 -5.84 7.76 -15.34
C TRP A 252 -5.52 8.97 -16.22
N GLY A 253 -4.92 8.74 -17.40
CA GLY A 253 -4.69 9.78 -18.38
C GLY A 253 -5.96 10.46 -18.86
N LYS A 254 -7.03 9.69 -19.07
CA LYS A 254 -8.35 10.22 -19.51
C LYS A 254 -9.06 11.04 -18.45
N VAL A 255 -8.98 10.62 -17.18
CA VAL A 255 -9.67 11.28 -16.06
C VAL A 255 -8.82 12.37 -15.41
N GLY A 256 -7.50 12.34 -15.60
CA GLY A 256 -6.52 13.28 -15.03
C GLY A 256 -6.28 13.08 -13.53
N THR A 257 -6.53 11.88 -13.01
CA THR A 257 -6.34 11.50 -11.61
C THR A 257 -5.94 10.03 -11.53
N ASP A 258 -5.54 9.55 -10.36
CA ASP A 258 -5.32 8.12 -10.10
C ASP A 258 -6.62 7.31 -9.92
N CYS A 259 -7.75 7.89 -10.31
CA CYS A 259 -9.09 7.31 -10.34
C CYS A 259 -9.66 6.89 -8.97
N ASN A 260 -9.11 5.86 -8.32
CA ASN A 260 -9.52 5.30 -7.01
C ASN A 260 -11.01 4.91 -6.85
N ILE A 261 -11.79 4.82 -7.94
CA ILE A 261 -13.22 4.41 -7.87
C ILE A 261 -13.35 3.03 -7.21
N CYS A 262 -12.48 2.09 -7.54
CA CYS A 262 -12.49 0.75 -6.98
C CYS A 262 -12.30 0.73 -5.45
N MET A 263 -11.46 1.63 -4.92
CA MET A 263 -11.29 1.82 -3.48
C MET A 263 -12.51 2.45 -2.84
N ARG A 264 -13.05 3.52 -3.47
CA ARG A 264 -14.23 4.25 -2.97
C ARG A 264 -15.46 3.35 -2.81
N VAL A 265 -15.72 2.47 -3.80
CA VAL A 265 -16.91 1.64 -3.82
C VAL A 265 -16.77 0.34 -3.01
N CYS A 266 -15.58 0.05 -2.52
CA CYS A 266 -15.32 -1.18 -1.78
C CYS A 266 -15.99 -1.17 -0.41
N PRO A 267 -16.79 -2.19 -0.04
CA PRO A 267 -17.42 -2.26 1.29
C PRO A 267 -16.41 -2.24 2.45
N TRP A 268 -15.19 -2.74 2.22
CA TRP A 268 -14.11 -2.69 3.22
C TRP A 268 -13.52 -1.28 3.42
N SER A 269 -13.80 -0.35 2.50
CA SER A 269 -13.34 1.04 2.57
C SER A 269 -14.17 1.94 3.48
N HIS A 270 -15.28 1.47 4.02
CA HIS A 270 -16.11 2.28 4.91
C HIS A 270 -15.31 2.83 6.10
N ALA A 271 -15.79 3.96 6.63
CA ALA A 271 -15.17 4.64 7.77
C ALA A 271 -14.95 3.69 8.95
N ASN A 272 -13.91 3.94 9.72
CA ASN A 272 -13.52 3.07 10.84
C ASN A 272 -14.35 3.34 12.12
N THR A 273 -15.69 3.37 11.97
CA THR A 273 -16.66 3.51 13.06
C THR A 273 -16.92 2.18 13.76
N LEU A 274 -17.46 2.22 14.97
CA LEU A 274 -17.79 1.01 15.75
C LEU A 274 -18.68 0.02 14.97
N PRO A 275 -19.81 0.46 14.31
CA PRO A 275 -20.61 -0.46 13.51
C PRO A 275 -19.85 -1.14 12.39
N HIS A 276 -19.02 -0.39 11.65
CA HIS A 276 -18.24 -0.97 10.55
C HIS A 276 -17.13 -1.90 11.04
N LYS A 277 -16.51 -1.61 12.20
CA LYS A 277 -15.56 -2.54 12.84
C LYS A 277 -16.23 -3.86 13.22
N LEU A 278 -17.44 -3.79 13.80
CA LEU A 278 -18.21 -4.98 14.15
C LEU A 278 -18.58 -5.81 12.91
N ILE A 279 -19.07 -5.13 11.86
CA ILE A 279 -19.41 -5.79 10.58
C ILE A 279 -18.18 -6.50 9.99
N ARG A 280 -17.02 -5.83 9.93
CA ARG A 280 -15.77 -6.45 9.45
C ARG A 280 -15.36 -7.65 10.29
N ALA A 281 -15.50 -7.57 11.63
CA ALA A 281 -15.23 -8.70 12.51
C ALA A 281 -16.15 -9.88 12.26
N LEU A 282 -17.44 -9.65 11.95
CA LEU A 282 -18.40 -10.71 11.61
C LEU A 282 -18.11 -11.31 10.23
N ILE A 283 -17.76 -10.49 9.24
CA ILE A 283 -17.35 -10.95 7.91
C ILE A 283 -16.11 -11.85 7.99
N THR A 284 -15.15 -11.50 8.83
CA THR A 284 -13.93 -12.29 9.05
C THR A 284 -14.26 -13.69 9.58
N ARG A 285 -15.26 -13.81 10.45
CA ARG A 285 -15.54 -15.06 11.17
C ARG A 285 -16.48 -16.02 10.43
N ASN A 286 -17.40 -15.51 9.58
CA ASN A 286 -18.52 -16.32 9.11
C ASN A 286 -18.86 -16.07 7.64
N ARG A 287 -18.91 -17.15 6.85
CA ARG A 287 -19.26 -17.11 5.42
C ARG A 287 -20.69 -16.63 5.16
N TYR A 288 -21.65 -16.94 6.03
CA TYR A 288 -23.03 -16.47 5.89
C TYR A 288 -23.12 -14.96 6.09
N SER A 289 -22.36 -14.42 7.04
CA SER A 289 -22.28 -12.98 7.27
C SER A 289 -21.77 -12.23 6.04
N ARG A 290 -20.84 -12.83 5.26
CA ARG A 290 -20.30 -12.22 4.02
C ARG A 290 -21.41 -11.95 3.00
N LYS A 291 -22.32 -12.90 2.77
CA LYS A 291 -23.47 -12.71 1.86
C LYS A 291 -24.44 -11.65 2.38
N LEU A 292 -24.80 -11.73 3.67
CA LEU A 292 -25.71 -10.78 4.31
C LEU A 292 -25.18 -9.35 4.24
N PHE A 293 -23.93 -9.13 4.67
CA PHE A 293 -23.36 -7.77 4.69
C PHE A 293 -23.06 -7.22 3.30
N ASN A 294 -22.77 -8.08 2.31
CA ASN A 294 -22.71 -7.63 0.92
C ASN A 294 -24.06 -7.12 0.42
N LEU A 295 -25.16 -7.83 0.73
CA LEU A 295 -26.52 -7.40 0.38
C LEU A 295 -26.88 -6.09 1.11
N MET A 296 -26.59 -5.99 2.41
CA MET A 296 -26.83 -4.78 3.18
C MET A 296 -26.03 -3.59 2.62
N ASP A 297 -24.78 -3.80 2.23
CA ASP A 297 -23.98 -2.76 1.60
C ASP A 297 -24.60 -2.23 0.30
N GLU A 298 -25.17 -3.12 -0.52
CA GLU A 298 -25.87 -2.72 -1.74
C GLU A 298 -27.19 -1.96 -1.45
N ILE A 299 -27.88 -2.30 -0.37
CA ILE A 299 -29.11 -1.60 0.06
C ILE A 299 -28.80 -0.22 0.62
N PHE A 300 -27.82 -0.10 1.54
CA PHE A 300 -27.55 1.16 2.24
C PHE A 300 -26.69 2.12 1.42
N TYR A 301 -25.75 1.63 0.63
CA TYR A 301 -24.78 2.44 -0.12
C TYR A 301 -25.00 2.41 -1.64
N GLY A 302 -25.89 1.53 -2.11
CA GLY A 302 -26.20 1.36 -3.53
C GLY A 302 -25.20 0.47 -4.29
N LYS A 303 -25.65 -0.06 -5.44
CA LYS A 303 -24.81 -0.88 -6.34
C LYS A 303 -23.70 -0.08 -7.00
N LYS A 304 -23.94 1.20 -7.31
CA LYS A 304 -22.99 2.15 -7.90
C LYS A 304 -22.99 3.44 -7.08
N PRO A 305 -22.30 3.48 -5.92
CA PRO A 305 -22.23 4.66 -5.07
C PRO A 305 -21.74 5.90 -5.83
N LYS A 306 -22.35 7.05 -5.57
CA LYS A 306 -21.89 8.33 -6.13
C LYS A 306 -20.66 8.84 -5.37
N PRO A 307 -19.79 9.65 -6.00
CA PRO A 307 -18.74 10.38 -5.30
C PRO A 307 -19.32 11.23 -4.16
N LYS A 308 -18.60 11.29 -3.05
CA LYS A 308 -18.90 12.22 -1.95
C LYS A 308 -18.43 13.62 -2.30
N SER A 309 -19.02 14.63 -1.68
CA SER A 309 -18.47 16.00 -1.72
C SER A 309 -17.09 16.03 -1.08
N ALA A 310 -16.16 16.75 -1.67
CA ALA A 310 -14.86 16.99 -1.11
C ALA A 310 -14.97 17.81 0.20
N PRO A 311 -14.02 17.68 1.15
CA PRO A 311 -13.87 18.62 2.26
C PRO A 311 -13.79 20.05 1.71
N GLU A 312 -14.21 21.05 2.51
CA GLU A 312 -14.30 22.44 2.07
C GLU A 312 -13.00 22.96 1.45
N TRP A 313 -11.87 22.71 2.09
CA TRP A 313 -10.55 23.13 1.60
C TRP A 313 -10.12 22.48 0.27
N ALA A 314 -10.76 21.38 -0.14
CA ALA A 314 -10.48 20.65 -1.38
C ALA A 314 -11.64 20.75 -2.40
N ARG A 315 -12.65 21.58 -2.15
CA ARG A 315 -13.75 21.83 -3.10
C ARG A 315 -13.30 22.76 -4.21
N TYR A 316 -13.95 22.61 -5.35
CA TYR A 316 -13.87 23.59 -6.42
C TYR A 316 -14.82 24.75 -6.10
N GLU A 317 -14.37 25.94 -6.34
CA GLU A 317 -15.22 27.14 -6.37
C GLU A 317 -16.00 27.22 -7.68
#